data_7275dc2a74fe5b24b9cd8235c1598db3
#
_entry.id   7275dc2a74fe5b24b9cd8235c1598db3
#
_cell.length_a   1.000
_cell.length_b   1.000
_cell.length_c   1.000
_cell.angle_alpha   90.00
_cell.angle_beta   90.00
_cell.angle_gamma   90.00
#
_symmetry.space_group_name_H-M   'P 1'
#
loop_
_entity.id
_entity.type
_entity.pdbx_description
1 polymer ?
#
loop_
_entity_poly.entity_id
_entity_poly.type
_entity_poly.pdbx_seq_one_letter_code
_entity_poly.pdbx_strand_id
1 'polypeptide(L)'
;MGKAQQIGRRTWLARVALGSLAIWSEINFGLGRKGWGVAIGGRDLALGVAHAQNREPAKTLRVNVGFVNAYVLIRGKEAVVVDTGTAGNESKITDVVRTAGLSWDAVHHVILTHYHRDHIGSVGEVLAAAAKATAYAGAADIPQIESYAYPPPSKSPRPIKAVADNDEVFGLRMIATPGHTPGHICVFDPAGSLLILGDAMNNIGDKLAGPNPQYTADMGQAHQSVKKLAKLKFQRAVFGHGEPIDNGASQAIAKLAGSL
;
A
#
# COMPACT_ATOMS: atom_id res chain seq x y z
N MET A 1 50.52 16.12 41.66
CA MET A 1 49.36 15.40 42.23
C MET A 1 48.14 16.31 42.17
N GLY A 2 47.37 16.27 41.09
CA GLY A 2 46.19 17.08 40.88
C GLY A 2 44.95 16.18 40.83
N LYS A 3 44.00 16.44 41.70
CA LYS A 3 42.73 15.68 41.80
C LYS A 3 41.84 16.02 40.63
N ALA A 4 41.48 15.04 39.77
CA ALA A 4 40.46 15.16 38.79
C ALA A 4 39.08 15.16 39.47
N GLN A 5 38.30 16.21 39.29
CA GLN A 5 36.92 16.34 39.76
C GLN A 5 36.01 15.55 38.80
N GLN A 6 35.42 14.47 39.28
CA GLN A 6 34.33 13.77 38.62
C GLN A 6 33.08 14.66 38.62
N ILE A 7 32.72 15.22 37.49
CA ILE A 7 31.42 15.84 37.28
C ILE A 7 30.40 14.72 37.04
N GLY A 8 29.55 14.45 38.04
CA GLY A 8 28.64 13.33 38.00
C GLY A 8 27.53 13.48 36.94
N ARG A 9 27.14 12.35 36.35
CA ARG A 9 26.04 12.21 35.36
C ARG A 9 24.70 12.85 35.79
N ARG A 10 24.50 13.10 37.07
CA ARG A 10 23.28 13.72 37.60
C ARG A 10 23.10 15.21 37.25
N THR A 11 24.19 15.95 37.08
CA THR A 11 24.14 17.40 36.76
C THR A 11 23.80 17.65 35.30
N TRP A 12 24.14 16.71 34.37
CA TRP A 12 23.82 16.84 32.97
C TRP A 12 22.33 16.60 32.67
N LEU A 13 21.70 15.60 33.34
CA LEU A 13 20.26 15.31 33.19
C LEU A 13 19.37 16.43 33.77
N ALA A 14 19.78 17.08 34.87
CA ALA A 14 19.03 18.19 35.41
C ALA A 14 19.02 19.45 34.51
N ARG A 15 20.11 19.71 33.76
CA ARG A 15 20.17 20.84 32.82
C ARG A 15 19.33 20.60 31.55
N VAL A 16 19.21 19.37 31.07
CA VAL A 16 18.36 19.02 29.91
C VAL A 16 16.88 19.11 30.29
N ALA A 17 16.52 18.67 31.50
CA ALA A 17 15.13 18.74 31.96
C ALA A 17 14.64 20.17 32.17
N LEU A 18 15.50 21.07 32.69
CA LEU A 18 15.16 22.48 32.87
C LEU A 18 15.04 23.26 31.57
N GLY A 19 15.86 22.93 30.57
CA GLY A 19 15.74 23.50 29.23
C GLY A 19 14.42 23.12 28.50
N SER A 20 13.98 21.89 28.66
CA SER A 20 12.73 21.43 28.06
C SER A 20 11.47 22.02 28.71
N LEU A 21 11.49 22.27 30.04
CA LEU A 21 10.38 22.88 30.76
C LEU A 21 10.27 24.38 30.47
N ALA A 22 11.40 25.10 30.33
CA ALA A 22 11.40 26.52 29.98
C ALA A 22 10.80 26.79 28.60
N ILE A 23 11.10 25.94 27.62
CA ILE A 23 10.54 26.04 26.24
C ILE A 23 9.01 25.80 26.29
N TRP A 24 8.53 24.91 27.16
CA TRP A 24 7.11 24.58 27.24
C TRP A 24 6.29 25.72 27.93
N SER A 25 6.85 26.42 28.89
CA SER A 25 6.19 27.55 29.56
C SER A 25 6.10 28.81 28.68
N GLU A 26 7.08 29.09 27.85
CA GLU A 26 7.04 30.23 26.92
C GLU A 26 6.03 30.05 25.77
N ILE A 27 5.78 28.83 25.32
CA ILE A 27 4.81 28.55 24.25
C ILE A 27 3.36 28.70 24.77
N ASN A 28 3.09 28.51 26.07
CA ASN A 28 1.74 28.59 26.61
C ASN A 28 1.31 30.00 27.01
N PHE A 29 2.21 30.97 27.15
CA PHE A 29 1.88 32.34 27.56
C PHE A 29 1.75 33.33 26.41
N GLY A 30 1.98 32.93 25.17
CA GLY A 30 1.94 33.76 23.97
C GLY A 30 0.63 33.73 23.19
N LEU A 31 -0.53 33.48 23.79
CA LEU A 31 -1.83 33.47 23.14
C LEU A 31 -2.40 34.89 23.00
N GLY A 32 -1.72 35.75 22.22
CA GLY A 32 -2.33 36.87 21.53
C GLY A 32 -2.83 36.45 20.18
N ARG A 33 -4.10 36.53 19.92
CA ARG A 33 -4.85 36.27 18.68
C ARG A 33 -4.08 36.59 17.40
N LYS A 34 -3.39 35.61 16.79
CA LYS A 34 -3.14 35.42 15.35
C LYS A 34 -2.27 34.17 15.22
N GLY A 35 -2.87 33.13 14.63
CA GLY A 35 -2.29 31.79 14.56
C GLY A 35 -1.04 31.70 13.69
N TRP A 36 0.07 31.44 14.32
CA TRP A 36 1.28 30.89 13.71
C TRP A 36 1.74 29.75 14.63
N GLY A 37 1.19 28.58 14.44
CA GLY A 37 1.62 27.37 15.15
C GLY A 37 2.74 26.72 14.39
N VAL A 38 3.94 26.66 14.96
CA VAL A 38 5.00 25.78 14.46
C VAL A 38 4.66 24.36 14.89
N ALA A 39 4.23 23.54 13.95
CA ALA A 39 3.96 22.14 14.15
C ALA A 39 5.25 21.34 14.08
N ILE A 40 5.66 20.78 15.20
CA ILE A 40 6.70 19.76 15.25
C ILE A 40 5.99 18.39 15.29
N GLY A 41 6.07 17.62 14.20
CA GLY A 41 5.89 16.18 14.17
C GLY A 41 4.50 15.57 14.29
N GLY A 42 3.44 16.36 14.51
CA GLY A 42 2.09 15.82 14.71
C GLY A 42 1.06 16.19 13.62
N ARG A 43 1.39 17.14 12.75
CA ARG A 43 0.46 17.65 11.74
C ARG A 43 0.51 16.91 10.41
N ASP A 44 1.62 16.30 10.07
CA ASP A 44 1.75 15.60 8.80
C ASP A 44 0.89 14.33 8.73
N LEU A 45 0.72 13.63 9.87
CA LEU A 45 -0.20 12.49 9.96
C LEU A 45 -1.67 12.94 9.85
N ALA A 46 -2.04 14.05 10.47
CA ALA A 46 -3.39 14.57 10.42
C ALA A 46 -3.72 15.18 9.03
N LEU A 47 -2.74 15.84 8.38
CA LEU A 47 -2.88 16.36 7.03
C LEU A 47 -2.95 15.23 5.99
N GLY A 48 -2.17 14.16 6.13
CA GLY A 48 -2.24 12.99 5.26
C GLY A 48 -3.61 12.30 5.32
N VAL A 49 -4.15 12.10 6.51
CA VAL A 49 -5.49 11.51 6.71
C VAL A 49 -6.59 12.46 6.21
N ALA A 50 -6.48 13.77 6.44
CA ALA A 50 -7.44 14.74 5.94
C ALA A 50 -7.42 14.87 4.40
N HIS A 51 -6.23 14.76 3.75
CA HIS A 51 -6.13 14.74 2.30
C HIS A 51 -6.75 13.49 1.68
N ALA A 52 -6.59 12.32 2.31
CA ALA A 52 -7.20 11.07 1.82
C ALA A 52 -8.74 11.10 1.91
N GLN A 53 -9.29 11.75 2.94
CA GLN A 53 -10.75 11.85 3.16
C GLN A 53 -11.46 12.82 2.19
N ASN A 54 -10.75 13.76 1.57
CA ASN A 54 -11.32 14.75 0.64
C ASN A 54 -11.09 14.41 -0.83
N ARG A 55 -10.54 13.24 -1.16
CA ARG A 55 -10.39 12.79 -2.55
C ARG A 55 -11.65 12.07 -3.03
N GLU A 56 -12.00 12.29 -4.30
CA GLU A 56 -13.06 11.51 -4.94
C GLU A 56 -12.70 10.02 -4.94
N PRO A 57 -13.71 9.12 -4.72
CA PRO A 57 -13.51 7.69 -4.87
C PRO A 57 -12.92 7.33 -6.22
N ALA A 58 -11.97 6.43 -6.26
CA ALA A 58 -11.49 5.92 -7.54
C ALA A 58 -12.56 5.04 -8.21
N LYS A 59 -12.82 5.29 -9.50
CA LYS A 59 -13.55 4.33 -10.33
C LYS A 59 -12.67 3.10 -10.51
N THR A 60 -13.07 1.97 -9.96
CA THR A 60 -12.31 0.72 -10.00
C THR A 60 -12.86 -0.17 -11.10
N LEU A 61 -12.00 -0.58 -12.02
CA LEU A 61 -12.32 -1.50 -13.11
C LEU A 61 -11.52 -2.78 -12.93
N ARG A 62 -12.20 -3.92 -12.92
CA ARG A 62 -11.58 -5.25 -12.89
C ARG A 62 -11.09 -5.64 -14.27
N VAL A 63 -9.88 -6.12 -14.35
CA VAL A 63 -9.31 -6.78 -15.53
C VAL A 63 -9.24 -8.26 -15.22
N ASN A 64 -10.20 -9.05 -15.76
CA ASN A 64 -10.17 -10.49 -15.56
C ASN A 64 -9.19 -11.15 -16.52
N VAL A 65 -8.22 -11.85 -15.98
CA VAL A 65 -7.17 -12.56 -16.72
C VAL A 65 -7.30 -14.07 -16.47
N GLY A 66 -8.50 -14.60 -16.70
CA GLY A 66 -8.81 -16.01 -16.47
C GLY A 66 -9.09 -16.27 -14.97
N PHE A 67 -8.13 -16.89 -14.28
CA PHE A 67 -8.28 -17.23 -12.86
C PHE A 67 -7.75 -16.13 -11.91
N VAL A 68 -7.09 -15.09 -12.43
CA VAL A 68 -6.51 -13.98 -11.66
C VAL A 68 -7.06 -12.64 -12.13
N ASN A 69 -7.09 -11.66 -11.24
CA ASN A 69 -7.56 -10.31 -11.49
C ASN A 69 -6.45 -9.29 -11.32
N ALA A 70 -6.41 -8.32 -12.24
CA ALA A 70 -5.75 -7.04 -12.07
C ALA A 70 -6.82 -5.94 -12.00
N TYR A 71 -6.42 -4.74 -11.62
CA TYR A 71 -7.36 -3.63 -11.44
C TYR A 71 -6.80 -2.34 -12.04
N VAL A 72 -7.69 -1.54 -12.64
CA VAL A 72 -7.41 -0.17 -13.06
C VAL A 72 -8.26 0.77 -12.21
N LEU A 73 -7.62 1.65 -11.44
CA LEU A 73 -8.29 2.65 -10.62
C LEU A 73 -8.08 4.02 -11.26
N ILE A 74 -9.17 4.75 -11.44
CA ILE A 74 -9.20 6.01 -12.18
C ILE A 74 -9.72 7.13 -11.29
N ARG A 75 -8.99 8.27 -11.27
CA ARG A 75 -9.40 9.53 -10.68
C ARG A 75 -9.22 10.65 -11.70
N GLY A 76 -10.32 11.24 -12.12
CA GLY A 76 -10.30 12.26 -13.16
C GLY A 76 -9.73 11.71 -14.47
N LYS A 77 -8.57 12.22 -14.88
CA LYS A 77 -7.87 11.83 -16.11
C LYS A 77 -6.61 10.98 -15.85
N GLU A 78 -6.41 10.53 -14.62
CA GLU A 78 -5.25 9.75 -14.21
C GLU A 78 -5.67 8.37 -13.75
N ALA A 79 -4.78 7.40 -13.94
CA ALA A 79 -5.01 6.02 -13.55
C ALA A 79 -3.81 5.38 -12.87
N VAL A 80 -4.09 4.37 -12.05
CA VAL A 80 -3.13 3.42 -11.50
C VAL A 80 -3.56 2.01 -11.87
N VAL A 81 -2.58 1.17 -12.21
CA VAL A 81 -2.77 -0.26 -12.42
C VAL A 81 -2.31 -0.99 -11.16
N VAL A 82 -3.13 -1.90 -10.65
CA VAL A 82 -2.78 -2.80 -9.54
C VAL A 82 -2.73 -4.23 -10.07
N ASP A 83 -1.57 -4.84 -10.01
CA ASP A 83 -1.16 -6.09 -10.64
C ASP A 83 -1.28 -6.07 -12.17
N THR A 84 -0.71 -7.07 -12.83
CA THR A 84 -0.63 -7.11 -14.30
C THR A 84 -1.11 -8.44 -14.90
N GLY A 85 -1.60 -9.34 -14.05
CA GLY A 85 -2.07 -10.65 -14.48
C GLY A 85 -0.96 -11.58 -14.97
N THR A 86 -1.34 -12.65 -15.65
CA THR A 86 -0.41 -13.59 -16.26
C THR A 86 0.27 -13.00 -17.50
N ALA A 87 1.39 -13.60 -17.91
CA ALA A 87 2.15 -13.18 -19.09
C ALA A 87 1.29 -13.09 -20.36
N GLY A 88 1.57 -12.08 -21.20
CA GLY A 88 0.90 -11.87 -22.48
C GLY A 88 -0.52 -11.30 -22.38
N ASN A 89 -0.92 -10.78 -21.24
CA ASN A 89 -2.26 -10.21 -21.03
C ASN A 89 -2.27 -8.69 -20.86
N GLU A 90 -1.20 -7.99 -21.18
CA GLU A 90 -1.13 -6.52 -21.20
C GLU A 90 -2.27 -5.93 -22.05
N SER A 91 -2.62 -6.55 -23.17
CA SER A 91 -3.70 -6.10 -24.06
C SER A 91 -5.06 -6.00 -23.35
N LYS A 92 -5.37 -6.89 -22.41
CA LYS A 92 -6.60 -6.82 -21.60
C LYS A 92 -6.62 -5.57 -20.71
N ILE A 93 -5.48 -5.17 -20.15
CA ILE A 93 -5.35 -3.94 -19.38
C ILE A 93 -5.50 -2.74 -20.31
N THR A 94 -4.86 -2.78 -21.49
CA THR A 94 -5.00 -1.77 -22.55
C THR A 94 -6.46 -1.56 -22.93
N ASP A 95 -7.22 -2.63 -23.12
CA ASP A 95 -8.64 -2.55 -23.48
C ASP A 95 -9.48 -1.89 -22.40
N VAL A 96 -9.21 -2.18 -21.12
CA VAL A 96 -9.90 -1.54 -19.99
C VAL A 96 -9.53 -0.05 -19.90
N VAL A 97 -8.25 0.31 -20.04
CA VAL A 97 -7.79 1.71 -20.04
C VAL A 97 -8.44 2.46 -21.21
N ARG A 98 -8.46 1.89 -22.43
CA ARG A 98 -9.07 2.48 -23.61
C ARG A 98 -10.59 2.62 -23.49
N THR A 99 -11.28 1.62 -22.99
CA THR A 99 -12.73 1.65 -22.75
C THR A 99 -13.12 2.71 -21.73
N ALA A 100 -12.21 3.04 -20.81
CA ALA A 100 -12.38 4.15 -19.87
C ALA A 100 -12.14 5.52 -20.49
N GLY A 101 -11.80 5.62 -21.80
CA GLY A 101 -11.50 6.86 -22.51
C GLY A 101 -10.09 7.39 -22.23
N LEU A 102 -9.18 6.54 -21.74
CA LEU A 102 -7.81 6.89 -21.38
C LEU A 102 -6.81 6.25 -22.35
N SER A 103 -5.56 6.69 -22.24
CA SER A 103 -4.40 6.03 -22.85
C SER A 103 -3.38 5.68 -21.77
N TRP A 104 -2.31 4.96 -22.15
CA TRP A 104 -1.20 4.66 -21.25
C TRP A 104 -0.50 5.90 -20.69
N ASP A 105 -0.61 7.07 -21.37
CA ASP A 105 -0.11 8.34 -20.85
C ASP A 105 -0.80 8.81 -19.56
N ALA A 106 -2.02 8.31 -19.31
CA ALA A 106 -2.76 8.59 -18.09
C ALA A 106 -2.38 7.67 -16.92
N VAL A 107 -1.67 6.58 -17.19
CA VAL A 107 -1.22 5.63 -16.16
C VAL A 107 0.11 6.12 -15.60
N HIS A 108 0.07 6.67 -14.39
CA HIS A 108 1.24 7.23 -13.72
C HIS A 108 1.84 6.30 -12.65
N HIS A 109 1.10 5.28 -12.26
CA HIS A 109 1.50 4.34 -11.20
C HIS A 109 1.14 2.90 -11.57
N VAL A 110 2.04 1.98 -11.25
CA VAL A 110 1.79 0.53 -11.27
C VAL A 110 2.13 0.01 -9.88
N ILE A 111 1.17 -0.59 -9.19
CA ILE A 111 1.35 -1.16 -7.86
C ILE A 111 1.28 -2.67 -8.00
N LEU A 112 2.30 -3.37 -7.53
CA LEU A 112 2.39 -4.82 -7.57
C LEU A 112 2.19 -5.35 -6.15
N THR A 113 1.14 -6.15 -5.95
CA THR A 113 0.80 -6.65 -4.62
C THR A 113 1.84 -7.61 -4.09
N HIS A 114 2.41 -8.46 -4.96
CA HIS A 114 3.45 -9.43 -4.64
C HIS A 114 4.12 -10.00 -5.90
N TYR A 115 5.13 -10.89 -5.74
CA TYR A 115 5.97 -11.35 -6.86
C TYR A 115 5.45 -12.58 -7.63
N HIS A 116 4.31 -13.19 -7.31
CA HIS A 116 3.84 -14.36 -8.05
C HIS A 116 3.53 -14.04 -9.51
N ARG A 117 3.85 -14.99 -10.40
CA ARG A 117 3.86 -14.75 -11.85
C ARG A 117 2.49 -14.45 -12.46
N ASP A 118 1.45 -14.88 -11.83
CA ASP A 118 0.08 -14.57 -12.23
C ASP A 118 -0.36 -13.14 -11.85
N HIS A 119 0.41 -12.45 -10.98
CA HIS A 119 0.21 -11.05 -10.62
C HIS A 119 1.15 -10.10 -11.36
N ILE A 120 2.37 -10.56 -11.68
CA ILE A 120 3.39 -9.72 -12.33
C ILE A 120 3.68 -10.16 -13.77
N GLY A 121 2.94 -11.12 -14.33
CA GLY A 121 3.26 -11.79 -15.58
C GLY A 121 3.42 -10.86 -16.78
N SER A 122 2.64 -9.79 -16.87
CA SER A 122 2.76 -8.78 -17.93
C SER A 122 3.42 -7.48 -17.47
N VAL A 123 4.16 -7.47 -16.35
CA VAL A 123 4.72 -6.22 -15.79
C VAL A 123 5.70 -5.53 -16.74
N GLY A 124 6.51 -6.29 -17.48
CA GLY A 124 7.46 -5.74 -18.46
C GLY A 124 6.75 -4.97 -19.57
N GLU A 125 5.72 -5.57 -20.15
CA GLU A 125 4.91 -5.00 -21.22
C GLU A 125 4.11 -3.79 -20.73
N VAL A 126 3.51 -3.90 -19.55
CA VAL A 126 2.77 -2.79 -18.91
C VAL A 126 3.68 -1.59 -18.65
N LEU A 127 4.88 -1.81 -18.10
CA LEU A 127 5.84 -0.73 -17.87
C LEU A 127 6.43 -0.16 -19.17
N ALA A 128 6.52 -0.95 -20.22
CA ALA A 128 6.91 -0.46 -21.54
C ALA A 128 5.81 0.45 -22.12
N ALA A 129 4.54 0.05 -22.04
CA ALA A 129 3.40 0.82 -22.52
C ALA A 129 3.18 2.09 -21.66
N ALA A 130 3.18 1.97 -20.34
CA ALA A 130 3.06 3.08 -19.38
C ALA A 130 4.42 3.74 -19.13
N ALA A 131 5.02 4.32 -20.17
CA ALA A 131 6.39 4.84 -20.12
C ALA A 131 6.64 5.92 -19.06
N LYS A 132 5.60 6.61 -18.58
CA LYS A 132 5.65 7.63 -17.52
C LYS A 132 5.39 7.07 -16.13
N ALA A 133 4.93 5.81 -16.01
CA ALA A 133 4.55 5.25 -14.72
C ALA A 133 5.76 4.94 -13.84
N THR A 134 5.58 5.12 -12.55
CA THR A 134 6.44 4.57 -11.50
C THR A 134 5.83 3.26 -10.99
N ALA A 135 6.64 2.21 -10.92
CA ALA A 135 6.23 0.94 -10.30
C ALA A 135 6.55 0.93 -8.80
N TYR A 136 5.69 0.26 -8.03
CA TYR A 136 5.79 0.13 -6.58
C TYR A 136 5.51 -1.30 -6.14
N ALA A 137 6.23 -1.77 -5.12
CA ALA A 137 6.00 -3.06 -4.47
C ALA A 137 6.54 -3.05 -3.04
N GLY A 138 6.16 -4.03 -2.24
CA GLY A 138 6.80 -4.26 -0.96
C GLY A 138 8.27 -4.63 -1.12
N ALA A 139 9.14 -4.04 -0.31
CA ALA A 139 10.61 -4.09 -0.48
C ALA A 139 11.16 -5.52 -0.64
N ALA A 140 10.64 -6.49 0.11
CA ALA A 140 11.14 -7.86 0.09
C ALA A 140 10.83 -8.62 -1.20
N ASP A 141 9.84 -8.19 -1.98
CA ASP A 141 9.43 -8.83 -3.23
C ASP A 141 10.11 -8.21 -4.47
N ILE A 142 10.68 -7.01 -4.36
CA ILE A 142 11.29 -6.28 -5.48
C ILE A 142 12.34 -7.10 -6.24
N PRO A 143 13.29 -7.81 -5.58
CA PRO A 143 14.31 -8.56 -6.32
C PRO A 143 13.73 -9.62 -7.25
N GLN A 144 12.67 -10.33 -6.83
CA GLN A 144 11.99 -11.33 -7.63
C GLN A 144 11.21 -10.70 -8.77
N ILE A 145 10.53 -9.58 -8.52
CA ILE A 145 9.77 -8.84 -9.53
C ILE A 145 10.72 -8.31 -10.62
N GLU A 146 11.82 -7.67 -10.24
CA GLU A 146 12.80 -7.13 -11.19
C GLU A 146 13.48 -8.23 -12.00
N SER A 147 13.83 -9.36 -11.37
CA SER A 147 14.40 -10.53 -12.06
C SER A 147 13.44 -11.10 -13.10
N TYR A 148 12.15 -11.05 -12.85
CA TYR A 148 11.13 -11.51 -13.80
C TYR A 148 10.86 -10.49 -14.91
N ALA A 149 10.64 -9.23 -14.54
CA ALA A 149 10.34 -8.14 -15.48
C ALA A 149 11.49 -7.86 -16.46
N TYR A 150 12.72 -8.04 -16.00
CA TYR A 150 13.94 -7.72 -16.71
C TYR A 150 14.97 -8.85 -16.56
N PRO A 151 14.76 -10.02 -17.19
CA PRO A 151 15.65 -11.16 -17.04
C PRO A 151 17.07 -10.80 -17.53
N PRO A 152 18.13 -11.30 -16.86
CA PRO A 152 19.50 -11.05 -17.26
C PRO A 152 19.76 -11.45 -18.74
N PRO A 153 20.58 -10.66 -19.49
CA PRO A 153 21.41 -9.55 -19.04
C PRO A 153 20.71 -8.17 -18.98
N SER A 154 19.40 -8.13 -19.21
CA SER A 154 18.62 -6.89 -19.18
C SER A 154 18.63 -6.27 -17.77
N LYS A 155 18.73 -4.95 -17.74
CA LYS A 155 18.55 -4.18 -16.49
C LYS A 155 17.26 -3.39 -16.57
N SER A 156 16.59 -3.27 -15.44
CA SER A 156 15.43 -2.39 -15.36
C SER A 156 15.82 -0.96 -15.78
N PRO A 157 15.16 -0.40 -16.80
CA PRO A 157 15.37 1.01 -17.14
C PRO A 157 14.83 1.95 -16.05
N ARG A 158 13.97 1.44 -15.18
CA ARG A 158 13.31 2.17 -14.09
C ARG A 158 13.18 1.25 -12.87
N PRO A 159 13.82 1.62 -11.73
CA PRO A 159 13.73 0.80 -10.52
C PRO A 159 12.30 0.77 -9.99
N ILE A 160 11.90 -0.38 -9.44
CA ILE A 160 10.66 -0.50 -8.69
C ILE A 160 10.88 0.18 -7.33
N LYS A 161 10.01 1.09 -6.94
CA LYS A 161 10.09 1.79 -5.65
C LYS A 161 9.50 0.92 -4.55
N ALA A 162 10.26 0.77 -3.47
CA ALA A 162 9.75 0.14 -2.27
C ALA A 162 8.67 1.00 -1.62
N VAL A 163 7.62 0.34 -1.12
CA VAL A 163 6.62 0.95 -0.25
C VAL A 163 6.57 0.22 1.09
N ALA A 164 6.31 1.00 2.14
CA ALA A 164 6.14 0.53 3.50
C ALA A 164 4.66 0.56 3.93
N ASP A 165 4.42 0.04 5.13
CA ASP A 165 3.08 0.08 5.74
C ASP A 165 2.60 1.52 5.95
N ASN A 166 1.41 1.81 5.46
CA ASN A 166 0.76 3.13 5.46
C ASN A 166 1.37 4.18 4.50
N ASP A 167 2.32 3.84 3.64
CA ASP A 167 2.70 4.72 2.54
C ASP A 167 1.50 5.01 1.64
N GLU A 168 1.50 6.21 1.04
CA GLU A 168 0.43 6.65 0.16
C GLU A 168 0.94 6.83 -1.28
N VAL A 169 0.26 6.20 -2.24
CA VAL A 169 0.49 6.33 -3.68
C VAL A 169 -0.85 6.61 -4.34
N PHE A 170 -0.98 7.67 -5.11
CA PHE A 170 -2.22 8.05 -5.80
C PHE A 170 -3.43 8.25 -4.85
N GLY A 171 -3.20 8.53 -3.56
CA GLY A 171 -4.21 8.59 -2.53
C GLY A 171 -4.75 7.22 -2.09
N LEU A 172 -4.06 6.17 -2.49
CA LEU A 172 -4.25 4.80 -2.03
C LEU A 172 -3.23 4.51 -0.93
N ARG A 173 -3.66 3.90 0.15
CA ARG A 173 -2.79 3.53 1.26
C ARG A 173 -2.30 2.09 1.10
N MET A 174 -0.99 1.90 1.15
CA MET A 174 -0.35 0.60 1.12
C MET A 174 -0.43 -0.03 2.51
N ILE A 175 -0.92 -1.26 2.59
CA ILE A 175 -1.00 -2.02 3.84
C ILE A 175 -0.06 -3.20 3.71
N ALA A 176 1.04 -3.19 4.45
CA ALA A 176 1.94 -4.36 4.49
C ALA A 176 1.23 -5.56 5.10
N THR A 177 1.17 -6.65 4.34
CA THR A 177 0.49 -7.90 4.69
C THR A 177 1.38 -9.11 4.37
N PRO A 178 2.58 -9.18 4.97
CA PRO A 178 3.51 -10.26 4.71
C PRO A 178 2.93 -11.61 5.13
N GLY A 179 3.47 -12.66 4.54
CA GLY A 179 3.11 -14.05 4.83
C GLY A 179 2.82 -14.84 3.57
N HIS A 180 1.91 -14.40 2.69
CA HIS A 180 1.73 -15.03 1.38
C HIS A 180 3.04 -14.94 0.58
N THR A 181 3.59 -13.75 0.47
CA THR A 181 5.01 -13.51 0.18
C THR A 181 5.60 -12.60 1.26
N PRO A 182 6.95 -12.52 1.40
CA PRO A 182 7.58 -11.65 2.40
C PRO A 182 7.27 -10.17 2.20
N GLY A 183 7.08 -9.73 0.95
CA GLY A 183 6.81 -8.33 0.58
C GLY A 183 5.36 -8.05 0.21
N HIS A 184 4.42 -8.98 0.47
CA HIS A 184 3.02 -8.80 0.08
C HIS A 184 2.42 -7.51 0.68
N ILE A 185 1.68 -6.78 -0.15
CA ILE A 185 0.91 -5.59 0.23
C ILE A 185 -0.55 -5.70 -0.24
N CYS A 186 -1.46 -5.18 0.56
CA CYS A 186 -2.81 -4.83 0.13
C CYS A 186 -2.89 -3.33 -0.17
N VAL A 187 -3.85 -2.94 -1.01
CA VAL A 187 -4.05 -1.54 -1.41
C VAL A 187 -5.42 -1.08 -0.93
N PHE A 188 -5.44 -0.04 -0.11
CA PHE A 188 -6.68 0.49 0.46
C PHE A 188 -7.00 1.86 -0.15
N ASP A 189 -8.19 1.99 -0.74
CA ASP A 189 -8.79 3.27 -1.14
C ASP A 189 -9.74 3.77 -0.04
N PRO A 190 -9.31 4.69 0.83
CA PRO A 190 -10.18 5.22 1.90
C PRO A 190 -11.40 5.96 1.35
N ALA A 191 -11.23 6.72 0.26
CA ALA A 191 -12.31 7.50 -0.36
C ALA A 191 -13.37 6.59 -1.00
N GLY A 192 -12.94 5.50 -1.67
CA GLY A 192 -13.81 4.51 -2.28
C GLY A 192 -14.30 3.43 -1.31
N SER A 193 -13.86 3.46 -0.05
CA SER A 193 -14.14 2.43 0.94
C SER A 193 -13.86 1.01 0.41
N LEU A 194 -12.75 0.85 -0.32
CA LEU A 194 -12.37 -0.35 -1.05
C LEU A 194 -11.02 -0.88 -0.58
N LEU A 195 -10.94 -2.18 -0.35
CA LEU A 195 -9.68 -2.89 -0.10
C LEU A 195 -9.38 -3.86 -1.25
N ILE A 196 -8.20 -3.73 -1.86
CA ILE A 196 -7.65 -4.66 -2.85
C ILE A 196 -6.69 -5.57 -2.10
N LEU A 197 -6.99 -6.85 -2.07
CA LEU A 197 -6.38 -7.80 -1.15
C LEU A 197 -5.18 -8.57 -1.74
N GLY A 198 -4.99 -8.52 -3.09
CA GLY A 198 -4.05 -9.45 -3.71
C GLY A 198 -4.40 -10.87 -3.26
N ASP A 199 -3.39 -11.59 -2.77
CA ASP A 199 -3.51 -12.97 -2.30
C ASP A 199 -3.44 -13.13 -0.77
N ALA A 200 -3.57 -12.04 -0.02
CA ALA A 200 -3.78 -12.15 1.42
C ALA A 200 -5.03 -12.95 1.77
N MET A 201 -6.01 -12.97 0.87
CA MET A 201 -7.26 -13.71 0.94
C MET A 201 -7.79 -13.96 -0.47
N ASN A 202 -8.74 -14.89 -0.63
CA ASN A 202 -9.42 -15.16 -1.88
C ASN A 202 -10.93 -15.35 -1.68
N ASN A 203 -11.73 -15.21 -2.76
CA ASN A 203 -13.18 -15.38 -2.73
C ASN A 203 -13.64 -16.19 -3.95
N ILE A 204 -13.22 -17.44 -4.03
CA ILE A 204 -13.49 -18.34 -5.15
C ILE A 204 -14.86 -19.01 -4.94
N GLY A 205 -15.77 -18.83 -5.93
CA GLY A 205 -17.12 -19.38 -5.86
C GLY A 205 -17.92 -18.84 -4.67
N ASP A 206 -17.75 -17.54 -4.36
CA ASP A 206 -18.37 -16.83 -3.23
C ASP A 206 -18.05 -17.43 -1.85
N LYS A 207 -16.92 -18.13 -1.77
CA LYS A 207 -16.38 -18.69 -0.53
C LYS A 207 -15.14 -17.89 -0.11
N LEU A 208 -15.34 -16.90 0.77
CA LEU A 208 -14.26 -16.13 1.34
C LEU A 208 -13.36 -17.05 2.17
N ALA A 209 -12.09 -17.07 1.83
CA ALA A 209 -11.06 -17.86 2.50
C ALA A 209 -9.82 -17.01 2.79
N GLY A 210 -9.01 -17.44 3.74
CA GLY A 210 -7.67 -16.92 4.00
C GLY A 210 -6.72 -17.17 2.84
N PRO A 211 -5.43 -16.89 3.04
CA PRO A 211 -4.39 -17.14 2.02
C PRO A 211 -4.34 -18.64 1.68
N ASN A 212 -4.07 -18.96 0.42
CA ASN A 212 -3.97 -20.36 -0.02
C ASN A 212 -2.70 -21.01 0.55
N PRO A 213 -2.81 -22.08 1.38
CA PRO A 213 -1.65 -22.68 2.03
C PRO A 213 -0.62 -23.24 1.04
N GLN A 214 -1.05 -23.66 -0.15
CA GLN A 214 -0.17 -24.25 -1.17
C GLN A 214 0.84 -23.22 -1.72
N TYR A 215 0.47 -21.93 -1.72
CA TYR A 215 1.26 -20.85 -2.33
C TYR A 215 1.72 -19.81 -1.31
N THR A 216 1.52 -20.07 -0.01
CA THR A 216 1.85 -19.13 1.05
C THR A 216 3.15 -19.53 1.74
N ALA A 217 4.11 -18.62 1.75
CA ALA A 217 5.42 -18.85 2.32
C ALA A 217 5.40 -19.02 3.85
N ASP A 218 4.59 -18.23 4.56
CA ASP A 218 4.43 -18.27 6.02
C ASP A 218 2.96 -18.07 6.39
N MET A 219 2.25 -19.16 6.67
CA MET A 219 0.84 -19.14 7.06
C MET A 219 0.60 -18.42 8.39
N GLY A 220 1.51 -18.55 9.35
CA GLY A 220 1.39 -17.87 10.65
C GLY A 220 1.40 -16.36 10.48
N GLN A 221 2.36 -15.83 9.70
CA GLN A 221 2.46 -14.41 9.38
C GLN A 221 1.27 -13.95 8.52
N ALA A 222 0.83 -14.75 7.56
CA ALA A 222 -0.32 -14.45 6.71
C ALA A 222 -1.62 -14.34 7.54
N HIS A 223 -1.85 -15.23 8.52
CA HIS A 223 -2.98 -15.11 9.44
C HIS A 223 -2.92 -13.82 10.28
N GLN A 224 -1.72 -13.40 10.74
CA GLN A 224 -1.57 -12.12 11.44
C GLN A 224 -1.90 -10.94 10.51
N SER A 225 -1.54 -11.03 9.25
CA SER A 225 -1.89 -10.04 8.23
C SER A 225 -3.41 -9.97 8.02
N VAL A 226 -4.12 -11.09 7.94
CA VAL A 226 -5.59 -11.12 7.87
C VAL A 226 -6.21 -10.47 9.12
N LYS A 227 -5.71 -10.79 10.33
CA LYS A 227 -6.16 -10.18 11.59
C LYS A 227 -5.89 -8.67 11.64
N LYS A 228 -4.81 -8.19 11.01
CA LYS A 228 -4.54 -6.75 10.82
C LYS A 228 -5.59 -6.11 9.92
N LEU A 229 -5.88 -6.71 8.76
CA LEU A 229 -6.88 -6.22 7.80
C LEU A 229 -8.28 -6.16 8.39
N ALA A 230 -8.65 -7.11 9.25
CA ALA A 230 -9.94 -7.15 9.94
C ALA A 230 -10.21 -5.93 10.85
N LYS A 231 -9.18 -5.17 11.23
CA LYS A 231 -9.30 -3.94 12.02
C LYS A 231 -9.66 -2.71 11.17
N LEU A 232 -9.52 -2.80 9.85
CA LEU A 232 -9.86 -1.73 8.93
C LEU A 232 -11.38 -1.66 8.70
N LYS A 233 -11.87 -0.48 8.31
CA LYS A 233 -13.28 -0.25 7.96
C LYS A 233 -13.38 0.08 6.48
N PHE A 234 -14.10 -0.75 5.75
CA PHE A 234 -14.37 -0.61 4.31
C PHE A 234 -15.66 -1.35 3.96
N GLN A 235 -16.27 -0.98 2.83
CA GLN A 235 -17.49 -1.60 2.35
C GLN A 235 -17.20 -2.71 1.35
N ARG A 236 -16.23 -2.50 0.48
CA ARG A 236 -15.93 -3.34 -0.67
C ARG A 236 -14.55 -4.00 -0.51
N ALA A 237 -14.46 -5.22 -1.02
CA ALA A 237 -13.20 -5.94 -1.13
C ALA A 237 -13.08 -6.60 -2.51
N VAL A 238 -11.88 -6.55 -3.08
CA VAL A 238 -11.54 -7.22 -4.34
C VAL A 238 -10.25 -8.03 -4.16
N PHE A 239 -10.13 -9.10 -4.91
CA PHE A 239 -9.15 -10.15 -4.66
C PHE A 239 -8.30 -10.42 -5.90
N GLY A 240 -7.08 -10.93 -5.71
CA GLY A 240 -6.32 -11.52 -6.79
C GLY A 240 -7.07 -12.69 -7.41
N HIS A 241 -7.71 -13.51 -6.59
CA HIS A 241 -8.49 -14.66 -7.06
C HIS A 241 -9.92 -14.63 -6.52
N GLY A 242 -10.88 -14.81 -7.46
CA GLY A 242 -12.31 -14.89 -7.16
C GLY A 242 -13.08 -13.60 -7.35
N GLU A 243 -14.31 -13.57 -6.82
CA GLU A 243 -15.28 -12.51 -7.06
C GLU A 243 -15.23 -11.42 -5.99
N PRO A 244 -15.59 -10.16 -6.34
CA PRO A 244 -15.62 -9.06 -5.38
C PRO A 244 -16.69 -9.28 -4.29
N ILE A 245 -16.49 -8.65 -3.15
CA ILE A 245 -17.54 -8.43 -2.13
C ILE A 245 -17.86 -6.94 -2.18
N ASP A 246 -19.01 -6.59 -2.70
CA ASP A 246 -19.41 -5.20 -2.91
C ASP A 246 -20.01 -4.52 -1.68
N ASN A 247 -20.51 -5.29 -0.70
CA ASN A 247 -21.07 -4.77 0.54
C ASN A 247 -20.72 -5.66 1.73
N GLY A 248 -20.47 -5.03 2.88
CA GLY A 248 -20.22 -5.76 4.11
C GLY A 248 -18.86 -6.50 4.16
N ALA A 249 -17.91 -6.14 3.30
CA ALA A 249 -16.65 -6.85 3.19
C ALA A 249 -15.84 -6.83 4.50
N SER A 250 -15.79 -5.71 5.23
CA SER A 250 -15.05 -5.66 6.49
C SER A 250 -15.64 -6.56 7.57
N GLN A 251 -16.96 -6.74 7.61
CA GLN A 251 -17.63 -7.68 8.53
C GLN A 251 -17.31 -9.14 8.17
N ALA A 252 -17.36 -9.48 6.86
CA ALA A 252 -17.03 -10.81 6.39
C ALA A 252 -15.58 -11.19 6.71
N ILE A 253 -14.65 -10.27 6.47
CA ILE A 253 -13.23 -10.46 6.77
C ILE A 253 -12.99 -10.54 8.29
N ALA A 254 -13.66 -9.72 9.10
CA ALA A 254 -13.55 -9.81 10.56
C ALA A 254 -14.04 -11.16 11.10
N LYS A 255 -15.15 -11.68 10.54
CA LYS A 255 -15.66 -13.01 10.89
C LYS A 255 -14.64 -14.11 10.56
N LEU A 256 -14.06 -14.08 9.34
CA LEU A 256 -13.05 -15.05 8.94
C LEU A 256 -11.80 -14.95 9.83
N ALA A 257 -11.31 -13.75 10.11
CA ALA A 257 -10.14 -13.52 10.96
C ALA A 257 -10.30 -14.08 12.38
N GLY A 258 -11.53 -14.14 12.88
CA GLY A 258 -11.86 -14.74 14.17
C GLY A 258 -11.76 -16.27 14.20
N SER A 259 -11.70 -16.94 13.05
CA SER A 259 -11.56 -18.39 12.91
C SER A 259 -10.13 -18.83 12.54
N LEU A 260 -9.20 -17.89 12.32
CA LEU A 260 -7.78 -18.11 12.04
C LEU A 260 -6.96 -17.93 13.33
#